data_ab98d59462b1fce347eb4b8a15a74025
#
_entry.id   ab98d59462b1fce347eb4b8a15a74025
#
_cell.length_a   1.000
_cell.length_b   1.000
_cell.length_c   1.000
_cell.angle_alpha   90.00
_cell.angle_beta   90.00
_cell.angle_gamma   90.00
#
_symmetry.space_group_name_H-M   'P 1'
#
loop_
_entity.id
_entity.type
_entity.pdbx_description
1 polymer ?
#
loop_
_entity_poly.entity_id
_entity_poly.type
_entity_poly.pdbx_seq_one_letter_code
_entity_poly.pdbx_strand_id
1 'polypeptide(L)'
;MIIGIPKEVKVREYRVGVVPAGVVKLVESGHQVLVQQGAGIGSGLNDQSYHQAGAQIVANAEEIYGRSKLIVKVKEPDESEIELIQENQIIYAYLHLAANPRLTQQLLESKCIAVAYETIQQPDGSLPLLLSLIHI
;
A
#
# COMPACT_ATOMS: atom_id res chain seq x y z
N MET A 1 -9.67 9.00 7.87
CA MET A 1 -9.87 8.49 6.49
C MET A 1 -9.91 6.97 6.49
N ILE A 2 -10.35 6.38 5.42
CA ILE A 2 -10.30 4.93 5.24
C ILE A 2 -8.98 4.57 4.55
N ILE A 3 -8.19 3.71 5.19
CA ILE A 3 -6.88 3.26 4.72
C ILE A 3 -6.98 1.79 4.35
N GLY A 4 -6.61 1.45 3.12
CA GLY A 4 -6.67 0.09 2.61
C GLY A 4 -5.28 -0.54 2.48
N ILE A 5 -5.17 -1.79 2.91
CA ILE A 5 -3.93 -2.56 2.83
C ILE A 5 -4.22 -3.81 2.00
N PRO A 6 -3.92 -3.78 0.69
CA PRO A 6 -4.15 -4.94 -0.16
C PRO A 6 -3.08 -6.01 0.03
N LYS A 7 -3.41 -7.23 -0.38
CA LYS A 7 -2.43 -8.30 -0.47
C LYS A 7 -1.50 -8.02 -1.65
N GLU A 8 -0.18 -8.15 -1.45
CA GLU A 8 0.80 -7.98 -2.51
C GLU A 8 0.65 -9.09 -3.55
N VAL A 9 0.77 -8.74 -4.82
CA VAL A 9 0.57 -9.68 -5.94
C VAL A 9 1.84 -10.00 -6.71
N LYS A 10 2.93 -9.26 -6.51
CA LYS A 10 4.21 -9.52 -7.17
C LYS A 10 4.79 -10.86 -6.73
N VAL A 11 5.40 -11.58 -7.68
CA VAL A 11 6.06 -12.86 -7.41
C VAL A 11 7.14 -12.68 -6.34
N ARG A 12 7.14 -13.56 -5.34
CA ARG A 12 8.08 -13.55 -4.22
C ARG A 12 7.99 -12.31 -3.33
N GLU A 13 6.90 -11.56 -3.40
CA GLU A 13 6.67 -10.49 -2.45
C GLU A 13 5.85 -11.04 -1.28
N TYR A 14 6.51 -11.18 -0.12
CA TYR A 14 5.91 -11.74 1.09
C TYR A 14 5.62 -10.68 2.15
N ARG A 15 6.07 -9.43 1.92
CA ARG A 15 5.84 -8.32 2.84
C ARG A 15 4.43 -7.78 2.67
N VAL A 16 4.04 -6.99 3.65
CA VAL A 16 2.73 -6.31 3.66
C VAL A 16 2.96 -4.83 3.99
N GLY A 17 2.10 -3.97 3.48
CA GLY A 17 2.28 -2.51 3.60
C GLY A 17 2.26 -2.00 5.04
N VAL A 18 1.44 -2.58 5.89
CA VAL A 18 1.33 -2.21 7.32
C VAL A 18 1.19 -3.48 8.15
N VAL A 19 1.97 -3.57 9.23
CA VAL A 19 1.87 -4.67 10.20
C VAL A 19 0.80 -4.36 11.25
N PRO A 20 0.32 -5.37 12.04
CA PRO A 20 -0.73 -5.12 13.05
C PRO A 20 -0.41 -3.99 14.02
N ALA A 21 0.85 -3.86 14.46
CA ALA A 21 1.24 -2.76 15.34
C ALA A 21 1.02 -1.38 14.70
N GLY A 22 1.24 -1.28 13.39
CA GLY A 22 0.93 -0.07 12.63
C GLY A 22 -0.56 0.21 12.53
N VAL A 23 -1.36 -0.84 12.38
CA VAL A 23 -2.83 -0.72 12.37
C VAL A 23 -3.33 -0.12 13.69
N VAL A 24 -2.81 -0.59 14.82
CA VAL A 24 -3.16 -0.03 16.14
C VAL A 24 -2.96 1.48 16.16
N LYS A 25 -1.83 1.95 15.66
CA LYS A 25 -1.50 3.39 15.63
C LYS A 25 -2.46 4.17 14.73
N LEU A 26 -2.80 3.63 13.58
CA LEU A 26 -3.72 4.29 12.65
C LEU A 26 -5.13 4.38 13.24
N VAL A 27 -5.61 3.30 13.87
CA VAL A 27 -6.92 3.28 14.52
C VAL A 27 -6.97 4.25 15.69
N GLU A 28 -5.91 4.29 16.52
CA GLU A 28 -5.80 5.26 17.61
C GLU A 28 -5.86 6.71 17.12
N SER A 29 -5.36 6.96 15.92
CA SER A 29 -5.39 8.29 15.29
C SER A 29 -6.73 8.62 14.62
N GLY A 30 -7.73 7.75 14.74
CA GLY A 30 -9.06 7.99 14.23
C GLY A 30 -9.33 7.50 12.82
N HIS A 31 -8.44 6.69 12.24
CA HIS A 31 -8.63 6.12 10.90
C HIS A 31 -9.32 4.77 10.96
N GLN A 32 -10.06 4.46 9.90
CA GLN A 32 -10.60 3.13 9.65
C GLN A 32 -9.62 2.39 8.74
N VAL A 33 -9.23 1.17 9.11
CA VAL A 33 -8.26 0.37 8.36
C VAL A 33 -8.92 -0.89 7.81
N LEU A 34 -8.81 -1.09 6.50
CA LEU A 34 -9.26 -2.29 5.81
C LEU A 34 -8.04 -3.10 5.40
N VAL A 35 -8.04 -4.39 5.69
CA VAL A 35 -6.95 -5.30 5.31
C VAL A 35 -7.54 -6.43 4.47
N GLN A 36 -6.95 -6.67 3.31
CA GLN A 36 -7.38 -7.78 2.46
C GLN A 36 -7.06 -9.11 3.14
N GLN A 37 -8.00 -10.04 3.05
CA GLN A 37 -7.84 -11.39 3.56
C GLN A 37 -6.52 -12.00 3.07
N GLY A 38 -5.71 -12.50 3.98
CA GLY A 38 -4.44 -13.13 3.65
C GLY A 38 -3.27 -12.17 3.38
N ALA A 39 -3.46 -10.86 3.53
CA ALA A 39 -2.44 -9.88 3.17
C ALA A 39 -1.12 -10.05 3.94
N GLY A 40 -1.17 -10.48 5.20
CA GLY A 40 0.02 -10.64 6.04
C GLY A 40 0.58 -12.06 6.11
N ILE A 41 -0.03 -13.03 5.47
CA ILE A 41 0.32 -14.46 5.63
C ILE A 41 1.77 -14.73 5.23
N GLY A 42 2.25 -14.11 4.15
CA GLY A 42 3.64 -14.26 3.71
C GLY A 42 4.67 -13.79 4.73
N SER A 43 4.30 -12.88 5.62
CA SER A 43 5.15 -12.38 6.72
C SER A 43 4.84 -13.05 8.06
N GLY A 44 4.05 -14.12 8.08
CA GLY A 44 3.66 -14.81 9.30
C GLY A 44 2.60 -14.11 10.13
N LEU A 45 1.88 -13.15 9.54
CA LEU A 45 0.85 -12.36 10.20
C LEU A 45 -0.53 -12.80 9.70
N ASN A 46 -1.33 -13.42 10.57
CA ASN A 46 -2.65 -13.89 10.16
C ASN A 46 -3.72 -12.80 10.25
N ASP A 47 -4.88 -13.08 9.65
CA ASP A 47 -5.99 -12.12 9.62
C ASP A 47 -6.49 -11.79 11.03
N GLN A 48 -6.46 -12.74 11.94
CA GLN A 48 -6.89 -12.54 13.32
C GLN A 48 -6.07 -11.48 14.02
N SER A 49 -4.75 -11.44 13.79
CA SER A 49 -3.86 -10.42 14.34
C SER A 49 -4.27 -9.02 13.90
N TYR A 50 -4.63 -8.88 12.63
CA TYR A 50 -5.12 -7.61 12.08
C TYR A 50 -6.48 -7.22 12.68
N HIS A 51 -7.38 -8.18 12.80
CA HIS A 51 -8.68 -7.93 13.40
C HIS A 51 -8.56 -7.47 14.85
N GLN A 52 -7.71 -8.14 15.63
CA GLN A 52 -7.44 -7.75 17.03
C GLN A 52 -6.80 -6.35 17.13
N ALA A 53 -6.04 -5.93 16.12
CA ALA A 53 -5.45 -4.61 16.06
C ALA A 53 -6.46 -3.50 15.73
N GLY A 54 -7.67 -3.87 15.32
CA GLY A 54 -8.74 -2.93 15.00
C GLY A 54 -9.05 -2.81 13.51
N ALA A 55 -8.44 -3.61 12.65
CA ALA A 55 -8.73 -3.60 11.22
C ALA A 55 -9.99 -4.39 10.90
N GLN A 56 -10.64 -4.04 9.82
CA GLN A 56 -11.69 -4.85 9.20
C GLN A 56 -11.06 -5.67 8.09
N ILE A 57 -11.27 -6.99 8.11
CA ILE A 57 -10.80 -7.88 7.05
C ILE A 57 -11.84 -7.88 5.92
N VAL A 58 -11.37 -7.64 4.69
CA VAL A 58 -12.22 -7.67 3.49
C VAL A 58 -11.76 -8.76 2.53
N ALA A 59 -12.67 -9.24 1.69
CA ALA A 59 -12.46 -10.47 0.94
C ALA A 59 -11.49 -10.32 -0.24
N ASN A 60 -11.43 -9.14 -0.88
CA ASN A 60 -10.71 -8.98 -2.14
C ASN A 60 -10.17 -7.57 -2.35
N ALA A 61 -9.35 -7.42 -3.40
CA ALA A 61 -8.74 -6.14 -3.75
C ALA A 61 -9.79 -5.12 -4.20
N GLU A 62 -10.84 -5.53 -4.85
CA GLU A 62 -11.91 -4.65 -5.33
C GLU A 62 -12.54 -3.87 -4.16
N GLU A 63 -12.76 -4.52 -3.03
CA GLU A 63 -13.24 -3.84 -1.83
C GLU A 63 -12.22 -2.86 -1.27
N ILE A 64 -10.95 -3.26 -1.24
CA ILE A 64 -9.87 -2.38 -0.76
C ILE A 64 -9.84 -1.09 -1.57
N TYR A 65 -9.71 -1.20 -2.90
CA TYR A 65 -9.62 -0.03 -3.77
C TYR A 65 -10.93 0.74 -3.85
N GLY A 66 -12.06 0.05 -3.76
CA GLY A 66 -13.39 0.69 -3.85
C GLY A 66 -13.77 1.52 -2.64
N ARG A 67 -13.23 1.20 -1.45
CA ARG A 67 -13.63 1.85 -0.20
C ARG A 67 -12.57 2.76 0.41
N SER A 68 -11.31 2.66 0.00
CA SER A 68 -10.20 3.33 0.66
C SER A 68 -9.85 4.66 0.01
N LYS A 69 -9.51 5.66 0.82
CA LYS A 69 -8.94 6.92 0.35
C LYS A 69 -7.43 6.80 0.13
N LEU A 70 -6.77 6.06 1.00
CA LEU A 70 -5.32 5.82 0.95
C LEU A 70 -5.07 4.32 0.82
N ILE A 71 -4.27 3.94 -0.17
CA ILE A 71 -3.79 2.57 -0.34
C ILE A 71 -2.32 2.53 0.06
N VAL A 72 -1.98 1.65 1.00
CA VAL A 72 -0.59 1.45 1.44
C VAL A 72 -0.12 0.08 0.99
N LYS A 73 0.91 0.06 0.17
CA LYS A 73 1.50 -1.16 -0.40
C LYS A 73 3.01 -1.17 -0.20
N VAL A 74 3.64 -2.30 -0.50
CA VAL A 74 5.10 -2.41 -0.60
C VAL A 74 5.55 -2.13 -2.02
N LYS A 75 5.10 -2.94 -2.97
CA LYS A 75 5.51 -2.84 -4.38
C LYS A 75 4.51 -2.01 -5.20
N GLU A 76 4.98 -1.58 -6.37
CA GLU A 76 4.13 -0.88 -7.34
C GLU A 76 2.91 -1.72 -7.73
N PRO A 77 1.77 -1.08 -8.05
CA PRO A 77 0.59 -1.79 -8.53
C PRO A 77 0.88 -2.53 -9.83
N ASP A 78 0.33 -3.73 -9.99
CA ASP A 78 0.38 -4.43 -11.26
C ASP A 78 -0.83 -4.04 -12.14
N GLU A 79 -0.92 -4.63 -13.34
CA GLU A 79 -1.99 -4.29 -14.27
C GLU A 79 -3.39 -4.59 -13.73
N SER A 80 -3.53 -5.65 -12.94
CA SER A 80 -4.84 -5.98 -12.34
C SER A 80 -5.26 -4.97 -11.28
N GLU A 81 -4.30 -4.40 -10.56
CA GLU A 81 -4.58 -3.41 -9.51
C GLU A 81 -4.83 -2.02 -10.09
N ILE A 82 -4.13 -1.65 -11.17
CA ILE A 82 -4.26 -0.32 -11.79
C ILE A 82 -5.70 -0.06 -12.23
N GLU A 83 -6.38 -1.08 -12.74
CA GLU A 83 -7.78 -0.96 -13.15
C GLU A 83 -8.72 -0.62 -12.01
N LEU A 84 -8.31 -0.90 -10.77
CA LEU A 84 -9.10 -0.66 -9.56
C LEU A 84 -8.86 0.72 -8.96
N ILE A 85 -7.78 1.40 -9.34
CA ILE A 85 -7.40 2.70 -8.78
C ILE A 85 -8.42 3.77 -9.19
N GLN A 86 -8.85 4.58 -8.21
CA GLN A 86 -9.84 5.62 -8.42
C GLN A 86 -9.19 7.00 -8.52
N GLU A 87 -9.87 7.93 -9.19
CA GLU A 87 -9.47 9.33 -9.24
C GLU A 87 -9.35 9.91 -7.82
N ASN A 88 -8.26 10.64 -7.58
CA ASN A 88 -7.93 11.27 -6.29
C ASN A 88 -7.60 10.29 -5.15
N GLN A 89 -7.58 9.00 -5.41
CA GLN A 89 -7.12 8.01 -4.44
C GLN A 89 -5.61 8.14 -4.25
N ILE A 90 -5.13 8.05 -3.01
CA ILE A 90 -3.70 8.15 -2.71
C ILE A 90 -3.09 6.75 -2.73
N ILE A 91 -2.04 6.56 -3.53
CA ILE A 91 -1.30 5.30 -3.62
C ILE A 91 0.09 5.54 -3.03
N TYR A 92 0.41 4.83 -1.96
CA TYR A 92 1.67 4.98 -1.22
C TYR A 92 2.43 3.65 -1.27
N ALA A 93 3.52 3.61 -2.02
CA ALA A 93 4.29 2.38 -2.30
C ALA A 93 5.68 2.71 -2.84
N TYR A 94 6.53 1.69 -3.01
CA TYR A 94 7.73 1.82 -3.84
C TYR A 94 7.28 1.72 -5.30
N LEU A 95 7.38 2.80 -6.05
CA LEU A 95 6.77 2.90 -7.39
C LEU A 95 7.72 2.64 -8.55
N HIS A 96 9.02 2.91 -8.41
CA HIS A 96 10.03 2.69 -9.45
C HIS A 96 9.65 3.30 -10.82
N LEU A 97 9.09 4.50 -10.82
CA LEU A 97 8.52 5.10 -12.03
C LEU A 97 9.53 5.32 -13.14
N ALA A 98 10.79 5.64 -12.80
CA ALA A 98 11.83 5.85 -13.79
C ALA A 98 12.14 4.60 -14.61
N ALA A 99 11.96 3.42 -14.04
CA ALA A 99 12.21 2.14 -14.71
C ALA A 99 10.98 1.59 -15.43
N ASN A 100 9.81 2.24 -15.30
CA ASN A 100 8.57 1.73 -15.85
C ASN A 100 7.70 2.86 -16.43
N PRO A 101 8.00 3.31 -17.66
CA PRO A 101 7.22 4.37 -18.32
C PRO A 101 5.74 4.03 -18.50
N ARG A 102 5.42 2.75 -18.72
CA ARG A 102 4.02 2.30 -18.88
C ARG A 102 3.23 2.51 -17.59
N LEU A 103 3.78 2.11 -16.45
CA LEU A 103 3.15 2.33 -15.14
C LEU A 103 2.94 3.82 -14.88
N THR A 104 3.94 4.64 -15.18
CA THR A 104 3.85 6.09 -15.04
C THR A 104 2.67 6.64 -15.83
N GLN A 105 2.54 6.24 -17.09
CA GLN A 105 1.43 6.67 -17.95
C GLN A 105 0.08 6.22 -17.41
N GLN A 106 -0.01 4.96 -16.95
CA GLN A 106 -1.25 4.42 -16.39
C GLN A 106 -1.68 5.14 -15.11
N LEU A 107 -0.72 5.47 -14.22
CA LEU A 107 -1.02 6.25 -13.01
C LEU A 107 -1.49 7.67 -13.36
N LEU A 108 -0.88 8.31 -14.35
CA LEU A 108 -1.34 9.62 -14.84
C LEU A 108 -2.78 9.54 -15.35
N GLU A 109 -3.11 8.52 -16.13
CA GLU A 109 -4.45 8.33 -16.68
C GLU A 109 -5.49 8.06 -15.59
N SER A 110 -5.11 7.39 -14.50
CA SER A 110 -6.00 7.11 -13.38
C SER A 110 -6.37 8.35 -12.57
N LYS A 111 -5.57 9.41 -12.69
CA LYS A 111 -5.73 10.65 -11.92
C LYS A 111 -5.64 10.44 -10.41
N CYS A 112 -4.88 9.44 -9.98
CA CYS A 112 -4.60 9.19 -8.57
C CYS A 112 -3.51 10.15 -8.06
N ILE A 113 -3.30 10.13 -6.75
CA ILE A 113 -2.20 10.83 -6.09
C ILE A 113 -1.16 9.78 -5.72
N ALA A 114 -0.07 9.71 -6.47
CA ALA A 114 0.97 8.71 -6.23
C ALA A 114 2.07 9.28 -5.36
N VAL A 115 2.37 8.60 -4.25
CA VAL A 115 3.45 8.97 -3.32
C VAL A 115 4.42 7.79 -3.24
N ALA A 116 5.64 8.00 -3.71
CA ALA A 116 6.66 6.95 -3.71
C ALA A 116 7.52 7.05 -2.44
N TYR A 117 7.72 5.92 -1.76
CA TYR A 117 8.60 5.89 -0.58
C TYR A 117 10.01 6.38 -0.93
N GLU A 118 10.55 5.94 -2.07
CA GLU A 118 11.93 6.20 -2.47
C GLU A 118 12.19 7.67 -2.83
N THR A 119 11.16 8.47 -3.00
CA THR A 119 11.31 9.90 -3.32
C THR A 119 10.95 10.82 -2.16
N ILE A 120 10.60 10.28 -0.99
CA ILE A 120 10.41 11.09 0.21
C ILE A 120 11.76 11.67 0.61
N GLN A 121 11.84 12.99 0.68
CA GLN A 121 13.09 13.71 0.86
C GLN A 121 13.06 14.54 2.13
N GLN A 122 14.16 14.48 2.89
CA GLN A 122 14.35 15.33 4.05
C GLN A 122 14.86 16.72 3.63
N PRO A 123 14.79 17.73 4.52
CA PRO A 123 15.27 19.08 4.19
C PRO A 123 16.73 19.14 3.74
N ASP A 124 17.57 18.19 4.19
CA ASP A 124 18.98 18.11 3.79
C ASP A 124 19.21 17.45 2.43
N GLY A 125 18.13 17.02 1.74
CA GLY A 125 18.19 16.34 0.45
C GLY A 125 18.31 14.84 0.53
N SER A 126 18.43 14.24 1.72
CA SER A 126 18.54 12.78 1.87
C SER A 126 17.19 12.09 1.59
N LEU A 127 17.29 10.83 1.14
CA LEU A 127 16.13 9.98 0.80
C LEU A 127 16.12 8.79 1.78
N PRO A 128 15.55 8.95 2.97
CA PRO A 128 15.71 7.96 4.05
C PRO A 128 15.14 6.58 3.74
N LEU A 129 14.10 6.49 2.89
CA LEU A 129 13.46 5.22 2.57
C LEU A 129 14.07 4.53 1.35
N LEU A 130 14.94 5.21 0.61
CA LEU A 130 15.62 4.61 -0.55
C LEU A 130 16.60 3.51 -0.11
N LEU A 131 17.28 3.68 1.02
CA LEU A 131 18.19 2.67 1.56
C LEU A 131 17.49 1.35 1.87
N SER A 132 16.27 1.40 2.39
CA SER A 132 15.47 0.21 2.61
C SER A 132 15.29 -0.60 1.33
N LEU A 133 15.10 0.08 0.21
CA LEU A 133 14.91 -0.55 -1.09
C LEU A 133 16.20 -1.21 -1.59
N ILE A 134 17.34 -0.56 -1.40
CA ILE A 134 18.66 -1.06 -1.85
C ILE A 134 19.05 -2.34 -1.10
N HIS A 135 18.69 -2.45 0.17
CA HIS A 135 19.03 -3.58 1.03
C HIS A 135 18.01 -4.72 1.01
N ILE A 136 17.04 -4.64 0.18
CA ILE A 136 16.06 -5.71 -0.06
C ILE A 136 16.62 -6.70 -1.12
#